data_7a777773f7de2867b9685c0448ed770c
#
_entry.id   7a777773f7de2867b9685c0448ed770c
#
_cell.length_a   1.000
_cell.length_b   1.000
_cell.length_c   1.000
_cell.angle_alpha   90.00
_cell.angle_beta   90.00
_cell.angle_gamma   90.00
#
_symmetry.space_group_name_H-M   'P 1'
#
loop_
_entity.id
_entity.type
_entity.pdbx_description
1 polymer ?
#
loop_
_entity_poly.entity_id
_entity_poly.type
_entity_poly.pdbx_seq_one_letter_code
_entity_poly.pdbx_strand_id
1 'polypeptide(L)'
;MNISCYVITMEGESARQIYMKSQLDGLGIPFDFWQGNRGSRLEPQRLVEDEVVTESFFLDEQHGLSVKLAQAGCALSHQQLWQHYAQGSSAADMPLLILEDDACLDPDFCTRLNRLLPEVPVGTDVLYLGYVAESKDGEVVGPGLRRACYPRATTGYLIGPHGTERLLSRLFPLSMPIDEDMAKLIWLSELSACIADPELIVASPDFQSTIWFPEG
;
A
#
# COMPACT_ATOMS: atom_id res chain seq x y z
N MET A 1 -9.72 -16.09 9.02
CA MET A 1 -9.16 -15.49 7.80
C MET A 1 -7.72 -15.99 7.67
N ASN A 2 -7.34 -16.56 6.55
CA ASN A 2 -5.96 -17.02 6.34
C ASN A 2 -5.23 -15.95 5.50
N ILE A 3 -4.72 -14.91 6.17
CA ILE A 3 -4.10 -13.72 5.57
C ILE A 3 -2.88 -13.37 6.44
N SER A 4 -1.75 -13.10 5.81
CA SER A 4 -0.62 -12.47 6.50
C SER A 4 -0.88 -10.97 6.58
N CYS A 5 -0.66 -10.34 7.73
CA CYS A 5 -0.87 -8.91 7.91
C CYS A 5 0.41 -8.23 8.39
N TYR A 6 0.81 -7.17 7.70
CA TYR A 6 1.91 -6.32 8.11
C TYR A 6 1.48 -4.86 8.16
N VAL A 7 1.94 -4.17 9.21
CA VAL A 7 1.78 -2.73 9.36
C VAL A 7 3.13 -2.07 9.11
N ILE A 8 3.24 -1.29 8.04
CA ILE A 8 4.44 -0.50 7.76
C ILE A 8 4.46 0.69 8.72
N THR A 9 5.50 0.78 9.53
CA THR A 9 5.70 1.86 10.51
C THR A 9 7.16 2.24 10.59
N MET A 10 7.46 3.46 11.01
CA MET A 10 8.83 3.92 11.15
C MET A 10 9.32 3.78 12.59
N GLU A 11 10.63 3.68 12.76
CA GLU A 11 11.24 3.72 14.07
C GLU A 11 10.86 5.01 14.83
N GLY A 12 10.43 4.88 16.08
CA GLY A 12 10.02 6.01 16.92
C GLY A 12 8.54 6.37 16.87
N GLU A 13 7.74 5.81 15.96
CA GLU A 13 6.31 6.10 15.79
C GLU A 13 5.43 5.34 16.81
N SER A 14 5.80 5.37 18.09
CA SER A 14 5.12 4.59 19.13
C SER A 14 3.63 4.91 19.28
N ALA A 15 3.19 6.15 19.05
CA ALA A 15 1.78 6.50 19.11
C ALA A 15 0.98 5.81 18.00
N ARG A 16 1.50 5.79 16.76
CA ARG A 16 0.91 5.11 15.61
C ARG A 16 0.91 3.59 15.82
N GLN A 17 2.00 3.04 16.34
CA GLN A 17 2.11 1.61 16.66
C GLN A 17 1.08 1.18 17.73
N ILE A 18 0.89 1.97 18.80
CA ILE A 18 -0.13 1.71 19.82
C ILE A 18 -1.53 1.77 19.19
N TYR A 19 -1.78 2.77 18.35
CA TYR A 19 -3.04 2.94 17.65
C TYR A 19 -3.37 1.72 16.78
N MET A 20 -2.45 1.30 15.90
CA MET A 20 -2.65 0.14 15.03
C MET A 20 -2.81 -1.16 15.82
N LYS A 21 -1.99 -1.34 16.85
CA LYS A 21 -2.10 -2.51 17.74
C LYS A 21 -3.47 -2.58 18.41
N SER A 22 -4.00 -1.46 18.91
CA SER A 22 -5.32 -1.42 19.53
C SER A 22 -6.44 -1.83 18.59
N GLN A 23 -6.41 -1.36 17.33
CA GLN A 23 -7.40 -1.74 16.33
C GLN A 23 -7.32 -3.23 15.96
N LEU A 24 -6.12 -3.70 15.62
CA LEU A 24 -5.92 -5.06 15.11
C LEU A 24 -6.14 -6.12 16.20
N ASP A 25 -5.71 -5.86 17.45
CA ASP A 25 -6.04 -6.72 18.59
C ASP A 25 -7.56 -6.74 18.84
N GLY A 26 -8.24 -5.59 18.76
CA GLY A 26 -9.70 -5.50 18.91
C GLY A 26 -10.47 -6.26 17.84
N LEU A 27 -9.93 -6.36 16.64
CA LEU A 27 -10.50 -7.12 15.53
C LEU A 27 -10.03 -8.59 15.49
N GLY A 28 -9.11 -8.98 16.36
CA GLY A 28 -8.54 -10.33 16.41
C GLY A 28 -7.70 -10.67 15.16
N ILE A 29 -7.06 -9.69 14.55
CA ILE A 29 -6.19 -9.86 13.38
C ILE A 29 -4.74 -10.01 13.85
N PRO A 30 -4.11 -11.18 13.68
CA PRO A 30 -2.67 -11.33 13.91
C PRO A 30 -1.89 -10.48 12.91
N PHE A 31 -0.88 -9.77 13.36
CA PHE A 31 -0.07 -8.91 12.51
C PHE A 31 1.36 -8.78 13.04
N ASP A 32 2.25 -8.35 12.17
CA ASP A 32 3.61 -7.94 12.50
C ASP A 32 3.85 -6.49 12.05
N PHE A 33 4.71 -5.77 12.77
CA PHE A 33 5.20 -4.48 12.29
C PHE A 33 6.35 -4.69 11.31
N TRP A 34 6.26 -4.01 10.16
CA TRP A 34 7.33 -3.91 9.19
C TRP A 34 8.05 -2.57 9.34
N GLN A 35 9.37 -2.63 9.53
CA GLN A 35 10.18 -1.42 9.66
C GLN A 35 10.28 -0.69 8.33
N GLY A 36 9.65 0.48 8.26
CA GLY A 36 9.69 1.36 7.09
C GLY A 36 10.98 2.19 6.99
N ASN A 37 11.20 2.75 5.83
CA ASN A 37 12.36 3.57 5.50
C ASN A 37 12.04 5.07 5.64
N ARG A 38 12.72 5.74 6.58
CA ARG A 38 12.55 7.18 6.79
C ARG A 38 13.28 7.98 5.71
N GLY A 39 12.56 8.84 4.99
CA GLY A 39 13.11 9.62 3.89
C GLY A 39 14.35 10.44 4.25
N SER A 40 14.40 11.05 5.47
CA SER A 40 15.55 11.83 5.93
C SER A 40 16.86 11.02 6.10
N ARG A 41 16.80 9.69 6.03
CA ARG A 41 17.97 8.80 6.07
C ARG A 41 18.39 8.30 4.68
N LEU A 42 17.70 8.73 3.63
CA LEU A 42 17.94 8.28 2.26
C LEU A 42 18.76 9.30 1.47
N GLU A 43 19.57 8.81 0.55
CA GLU A 43 20.38 9.62 -0.36
C GLU A 43 19.83 9.48 -1.78
N PRO A 44 19.48 10.59 -2.48
CA PRO A 44 18.89 10.55 -3.83
C PRO A 44 19.71 9.73 -4.82
N GLN A 45 21.04 9.90 -4.80
CA GLN A 45 21.93 9.21 -5.72
C GLN A 45 21.88 7.70 -5.54
N ARG A 46 21.83 7.22 -4.28
CA ARG A 46 21.71 5.80 -3.97
C ARG A 46 20.39 5.20 -4.46
N LEU A 47 19.30 5.93 -4.28
CA LEU A 47 17.97 5.48 -4.74
C LEU A 47 17.90 5.30 -6.26
N VAL A 48 18.66 6.12 -7.01
CA VAL A 48 18.79 5.98 -8.46
C VAL A 48 19.73 4.83 -8.83
N GLU A 49 20.91 4.72 -8.17
CA GLU A 49 21.86 3.63 -8.40
C GLU A 49 21.27 2.25 -8.10
N ASP A 50 20.41 2.16 -7.05
CA ASP A 50 19.72 0.93 -6.64
C ASP A 50 18.41 0.69 -7.41
N GLU A 51 18.13 1.49 -8.46
CA GLU A 51 16.95 1.39 -9.32
C GLU A 51 15.60 1.43 -8.56
N VAL A 52 15.56 2.13 -7.42
CA VAL A 52 14.31 2.38 -6.69
C VAL A 52 13.49 3.45 -7.37
N VAL A 53 14.15 4.52 -7.81
CA VAL A 53 13.53 5.63 -8.55
C VAL A 53 14.40 6.03 -9.75
N THR A 54 13.77 6.66 -10.74
CA THR A 54 14.50 7.27 -11.87
C THR A 54 15.10 8.63 -11.46
N GLU A 55 16.06 9.15 -12.20
CA GLU A 55 16.57 10.53 -12.02
C GLU A 55 15.43 11.56 -12.12
N SER A 56 14.47 11.34 -13.02
CA SER A 56 13.33 12.23 -13.24
C SER A 56 12.40 12.32 -12.04
N PHE A 57 12.41 11.34 -11.13
CA PHE A 57 11.63 11.37 -9.90
C PHE A 57 11.91 12.62 -9.04
N PHE A 58 13.17 13.08 -9.04
CA PHE A 58 13.60 14.24 -8.27
C PHE A 58 13.48 15.57 -9.03
N LEU A 59 13.12 15.56 -10.31
CA LEU A 59 13.02 16.77 -11.15
C LEU A 59 11.67 17.48 -11.06
N ASP A 60 10.72 16.92 -10.32
CA ASP A 60 9.42 17.56 -10.08
C ASP A 60 9.58 18.81 -9.19
N GLU A 61 9.32 19.97 -9.78
CA GLU A 61 9.44 21.26 -9.10
C GLU A 61 8.29 21.55 -8.09
N GLN A 62 7.23 20.73 -8.10
CA GLN A 62 6.07 20.95 -7.22
C GLN A 62 6.36 20.60 -5.76
N HIS A 63 7.33 19.71 -5.51
CA HIS A 63 7.63 19.20 -4.19
C HIS A 63 9.11 19.31 -3.86
N GLY A 64 9.40 19.78 -2.65
CA GLY A 64 10.78 19.88 -2.14
C GLY A 64 11.43 18.50 -1.96
N LEU A 65 12.77 18.49 -1.90
CA LEU A 65 13.55 17.24 -1.78
C LEU A 65 13.12 16.36 -0.58
N SER A 66 12.78 16.97 0.56
CA SER A 66 12.33 16.22 1.75
C SER A 66 11.06 15.41 1.49
N VAL A 67 10.09 15.98 0.77
CA VAL A 67 8.85 15.28 0.38
C VAL A 67 9.18 14.16 -0.60
N LYS A 68 10.05 14.41 -1.59
CA LYS A 68 10.49 13.39 -2.55
C LYS A 68 11.21 12.22 -1.87
N LEU A 69 12.07 12.50 -0.91
CA LEU A 69 12.73 11.45 -0.12
C LEU A 69 11.73 10.67 0.75
N ALA A 70 10.71 11.33 1.33
CA ALA A 70 9.66 10.64 2.07
C ALA A 70 8.82 9.73 1.16
N GLN A 71 8.47 10.18 -0.06
CA GLN A 71 7.80 9.37 -1.08
C GLN A 71 8.66 8.16 -1.49
N ALA A 72 9.95 8.36 -1.72
CA ALA A 72 10.88 7.26 -2.03
C ALA A 72 11.03 6.28 -0.85
N GLY A 73 11.03 6.79 0.39
CA GLY A 73 11.06 5.95 1.60
C GLY A 73 9.82 5.08 1.75
N CYS A 74 8.63 5.63 1.45
CA CYS A 74 7.39 4.87 1.37
C CYS A 74 7.52 3.74 0.32
N ALA A 75 7.94 4.08 -0.89
CA ALA A 75 8.10 3.12 -1.98
C ALA A 75 9.08 1.99 -1.63
N LEU A 76 10.25 2.34 -1.08
CA LEU A 76 11.26 1.37 -0.65
C LEU A 76 10.73 0.43 0.44
N SER A 77 9.89 0.95 1.36
CA SER A 77 9.29 0.16 2.42
C SER A 77 8.34 -0.90 1.86
N HIS A 78 7.49 -0.54 0.91
CA HIS A 78 6.60 -1.47 0.22
C HIS A 78 7.39 -2.48 -0.62
N GLN A 79 8.39 -2.02 -1.39
CA GLN A 79 9.23 -2.90 -2.22
C GLN A 79 9.90 -3.99 -1.37
N GLN A 80 10.52 -3.60 -0.27
CA GLN A 80 11.22 -4.54 0.62
C GLN A 80 10.26 -5.53 1.28
N LEU A 81 9.04 -5.07 1.68
CA LEU A 81 8.01 -5.95 2.21
C LEU A 81 7.53 -6.95 1.15
N TRP A 82 7.30 -6.52 -0.09
CA TRP A 82 6.94 -7.42 -1.19
C TRP A 82 8.04 -8.44 -1.48
N GLN A 83 9.32 -8.00 -1.48
CA GLN A 83 10.47 -8.91 -1.66
C GLN A 83 10.55 -9.94 -0.53
N HIS A 84 10.36 -9.51 0.72
CA HIS A 84 10.31 -10.40 1.87
C HIS A 84 9.18 -11.43 1.75
N TYR A 85 7.99 -10.98 1.39
CA TYR A 85 6.84 -11.85 1.19
C TYR A 85 7.07 -12.85 0.06
N ALA A 86 7.60 -12.42 -1.08
CA ALA A 86 7.90 -13.29 -2.22
C ALA A 86 8.94 -14.38 -1.92
N GLN A 87 9.85 -14.14 -0.98
CA GLN A 87 10.88 -15.11 -0.56
C GLN A 87 10.39 -16.10 0.51
N GLY A 88 9.28 -15.81 1.17
CA GLY A 88 8.74 -16.64 2.24
C GLY A 88 8.10 -17.91 1.70
N SER A 89 8.46 -19.08 2.27
CA SER A 89 7.88 -20.39 1.89
C SER A 89 6.39 -20.51 2.22
N SER A 90 5.83 -19.65 3.09
CA SER A 90 4.40 -19.60 3.44
C SER A 90 3.59 -18.72 2.47
N ALA A 91 4.25 -17.96 1.60
CA ALA A 91 3.62 -16.98 0.71
C ALA A 91 2.87 -17.62 -0.47
N ALA A 92 3.12 -18.88 -0.76
CA ALA A 92 2.64 -19.52 -2.00
C ALA A 92 1.10 -19.47 -2.16
N ASP A 93 0.33 -19.36 -1.04
CA ASP A 93 -1.14 -19.48 -1.09
C ASP A 93 -1.91 -18.47 -0.20
N MET A 94 -1.24 -17.58 0.54
CA MET A 94 -1.91 -16.65 1.44
C MET A 94 -1.80 -15.21 0.94
N PRO A 95 -2.90 -14.47 0.79
CA PRO A 95 -2.79 -13.03 0.47
C PRO A 95 -2.16 -12.25 1.63
N LEU A 96 -1.44 -11.19 1.26
CA LEU A 96 -0.78 -10.27 2.16
C LEU A 96 -1.63 -9.00 2.32
N LEU A 97 -2.07 -8.73 3.54
CA LEU A 97 -2.67 -7.46 3.93
C LEU A 97 -1.55 -6.51 4.35
N ILE A 98 -1.44 -5.40 3.65
CA ILE A 98 -0.49 -4.33 3.96
C ILE A 98 -1.29 -3.13 4.44
N LEU A 99 -0.88 -2.57 5.57
CA LEU A 99 -1.47 -1.38 6.18
C LEU A 99 -0.37 -0.36 6.44
N GLU A 100 -0.67 0.92 6.23
CA GLU A 100 0.15 2.01 6.78
C GLU A 100 -0.24 2.26 8.25
N ASP A 101 0.64 2.87 9.01
CA ASP A 101 0.47 3.01 10.47
C ASP A 101 -0.51 4.12 10.88
N ASP A 102 -1.13 4.78 9.91
CA ASP A 102 -2.27 5.69 10.08
C ASP A 102 -3.58 5.14 9.52
N ALA A 103 -3.63 3.88 9.14
CA ALA A 103 -4.85 3.24 8.67
C ALA A 103 -5.92 3.17 9.79
N CYS A 104 -7.13 3.63 9.49
CA CYS A 104 -8.31 3.48 10.33
C CYS A 104 -9.23 2.43 9.70
N LEU A 105 -9.39 1.29 10.37
CA LEU A 105 -10.17 0.17 9.88
C LEU A 105 -11.65 0.33 10.28
N ASP A 106 -12.56 -0.03 9.38
CA ASP A 106 -13.99 -0.13 9.66
C ASP A 106 -14.24 -1.06 10.88
N PRO A 107 -15.11 -0.71 11.82
CA PRO A 107 -15.43 -1.59 12.97
C PRO A 107 -15.90 -3.00 12.57
N ASP A 108 -16.55 -3.12 11.40
CA ASP A 108 -17.01 -4.39 10.83
C ASP A 108 -16.02 -4.98 9.81
N PHE A 109 -14.76 -4.53 9.82
CA PHE A 109 -13.73 -4.88 8.82
C PHE A 109 -13.69 -6.37 8.52
N CYS A 110 -13.55 -7.22 9.52
CA CYS A 110 -13.45 -8.68 9.32
C CYS A 110 -14.69 -9.27 8.65
N THR A 111 -15.89 -8.82 9.06
CA THR A 111 -17.15 -9.29 8.49
C THR A 111 -17.29 -8.86 7.04
N ARG A 112 -16.99 -7.59 6.75
CA ARG A 112 -17.06 -7.04 5.40
C ARG A 112 -16.04 -7.70 4.48
N LEU A 113 -14.77 -7.79 4.93
CA LEU A 113 -13.71 -8.41 4.15
C LEU A 113 -14.01 -9.88 3.83
N ASN A 114 -14.50 -10.66 4.81
CA ASN A 114 -14.89 -12.07 4.58
C ASN A 114 -16.02 -12.22 3.54
N ARG A 115 -16.89 -11.22 3.38
CA ARG A 115 -17.93 -11.20 2.33
C ARG A 115 -17.36 -10.82 0.97
N LEU A 116 -16.36 -9.93 0.93
CA LEU A 116 -15.76 -9.44 -0.32
C LEU A 116 -14.83 -10.48 -0.96
N LEU A 117 -14.02 -11.18 -0.17
CA LEU A 117 -12.97 -12.06 -0.68
C LEU A 117 -13.47 -13.12 -1.68
N PRO A 118 -14.62 -13.81 -1.45
CA PRO A 118 -15.14 -14.78 -2.42
C PRO A 118 -15.60 -14.15 -3.75
N GLU A 119 -15.89 -12.86 -3.75
CA GLU A 119 -16.40 -12.12 -4.92
C GLU A 119 -15.27 -11.49 -5.75
N VAL A 120 -14.02 -11.50 -5.24
CA VAL A 120 -12.87 -10.95 -5.96
C VAL A 120 -12.61 -11.78 -7.22
N PRO A 121 -12.61 -11.15 -8.41
CA PRO A 121 -12.37 -11.86 -9.66
C PRO A 121 -11.01 -12.58 -9.66
N VAL A 122 -11.00 -13.79 -10.20
CA VAL A 122 -9.75 -14.53 -10.40
C VAL A 122 -8.80 -13.73 -11.29
N GLY A 123 -7.54 -13.64 -10.90
CA GLY A 123 -6.53 -12.85 -11.61
C GLY A 123 -6.46 -11.38 -11.16
N THR A 124 -7.18 -11.00 -10.09
CA THR A 124 -6.97 -9.71 -9.44
C THR A 124 -5.62 -9.72 -8.72
N ASP A 125 -4.75 -8.78 -9.09
CA ASP A 125 -3.42 -8.63 -8.51
C ASP A 125 -3.47 -7.89 -7.17
N VAL A 126 -4.28 -6.82 -7.09
CA VAL A 126 -4.41 -5.96 -5.90
C VAL A 126 -5.89 -5.70 -5.59
N LEU A 127 -6.27 -5.85 -4.33
CA LEU A 127 -7.55 -5.39 -3.81
C LEU A 127 -7.32 -4.22 -2.86
N TYR A 128 -7.65 -3.01 -3.31
CA TYR A 128 -7.61 -1.82 -2.46
C TYR A 128 -8.77 -1.84 -1.47
N LEU A 129 -8.44 -1.69 -0.20
CA LEU A 129 -9.39 -1.59 0.92
C LEU A 129 -9.54 -0.15 1.40
N GLY A 130 -8.49 0.67 1.20
CA GLY A 130 -8.47 2.11 1.38
C GLY A 130 -7.79 2.78 0.20
N TYR A 131 -8.40 3.85 -0.32
CA TYR A 131 -7.91 4.57 -1.50
C TYR A 131 -8.44 6.00 -1.51
N VAL A 132 -7.85 6.85 -2.37
CA VAL A 132 -8.32 8.21 -2.66
C VAL A 132 -8.35 8.42 -4.17
N ALA A 133 -9.07 9.44 -4.60
CA ALA A 133 -9.11 9.92 -6.00
C ALA A 133 -9.49 8.87 -7.05
N GLU A 134 -10.20 7.81 -6.65
CA GLU A 134 -10.73 6.81 -7.59
C GLU A 134 -11.96 7.35 -8.32
N SER A 135 -12.08 7.02 -9.60
CA SER A 135 -13.29 7.25 -10.37
C SER A 135 -14.40 6.29 -9.92
N LYS A 136 -15.62 6.81 -9.73
CA LYS A 136 -16.80 5.96 -9.46
C LYS A 136 -17.34 5.24 -10.71
N ASP A 137 -16.69 5.41 -11.86
CA ASP A 137 -17.10 4.84 -13.14
C ASP A 137 -16.61 3.40 -13.37
N GLY A 138 -15.83 2.86 -12.43
CA GLY A 138 -15.36 1.47 -12.46
C GLY A 138 -16.54 0.48 -12.51
N GLU A 139 -16.40 -0.56 -13.35
CA GLU A 139 -17.37 -1.64 -13.46
C GLU A 139 -17.63 -2.30 -12.10
N VAL A 140 -18.90 -2.49 -11.74
CA VAL A 140 -19.30 -3.31 -10.60
C VAL A 140 -19.01 -4.77 -10.93
N VAL A 141 -18.09 -5.40 -10.21
CA VAL A 141 -17.67 -6.80 -10.46
C VAL A 141 -18.23 -7.77 -9.44
N GLY A 142 -18.81 -7.26 -8.36
CA GLY A 142 -19.47 -8.05 -7.32
C GLY A 142 -20.08 -7.14 -6.25
N PRO A 143 -20.84 -7.71 -5.29
CA PRO A 143 -21.41 -6.93 -4.18
C PRO A 143 -20.32 -6.27 -3.35
N GLY A 144 -20.26 -4.93 -3.36
CA GLY A 144 -19.25 -4.15 -2.65
C GLY A 144 -17.87 -4.12 -3.32
N LEU A 145 -17.81 -4.50 -4.60
CA LEU A 145 -16.57 -4.51 -5.38
C LEU A 145 -16.74 -3.81 -6.72
N ARG A 146 -15.75 -2.99 -7.05
CA ARG A 146 -15.60 -2.40 -8.39
C ARG A 146 -14.22 -2.70 -8.95
N ARG A 147 -14.12 -2.71 -10.28
CA ARG A 147 -12.82 -2.68 -10.95
C ARG A 147 -12.17 -1.32 -10.71
N ALA A 148 -10.93 -1.33 -10.27
CA ALA A 148 -10.17 -0.10 -10.08
C ALA A 148 -9.84 0.55 -11.43
N CYS A 149 -9.91 1.88 -11.49
CA CYS A 149 -9.54 2.68 -12.65
C CYS A 149 -8.22 3.42 -12.41
N TYR A 150 -8.16 4.23 -11.35
CA TYR A 150 -6.97 5.01 -10.99
C TYR A 150 -6.91 5.26 -9.45
N PRO A 151 -6.90 4.20 -8.63
CA PRO A 151 -6.87 4.35 -7.18
C PRO A 151 -5.51 4.86 -6.73
N ARG A 152 -5.49 5.86 -5.88
CA ARG A 152 -4.28 6.37 -5.22
C ARG A 152 -4.31 6.07 -3.74
N ALA A 153 -3.21 6.31 -3.07
CA ALA A 153 -2.86 5.96 -1.70
C ALA A 153 -2.61 4.46 -1.50
N THR A 154 -1.73 4.18 -0.57
CA THR A 154 -1.32 2.83 -0.14
C THR A 154 -1.72 2.53 1.30
N THR A 155 -2.72 3.26 1.83
CA THR A 155 -3.18 3.19 3.23
C THR A 155 -3.55 1.78 3.67
N GLY A 156 -4.15 0.98 2.75
CA GLY A 156 -4.45 -0.41 3.04
C GLY A 156 -4.93 -1.20 1.83
N TYR A 157 -4.28 -2.32 1.55
CA TYR A 157 -4.61 -3.18 0.42
C TYR A 157 -4.22 -4.64 0.66
N LEU A 158 -4.86 -5.54 -0.09
CA LEU A 158 -4.47 -6.94 -0.19
C LEU A 158 -3.77 -7.19 -1.53
N ILE A 159 -2.71 -8.00 -1.47
CA ILE A 159 -1.97 -8.44 -2.65
C ILE A 159 -1.68 -9.94 -2.56
N GLY A 160 -1.85 -10.65 -3.67
CA GLY A 160 -1.47 -12.05 -3.78
C GLY A 160 -0.05 -12.23 -4.35
N PRO A 161 0.46 -13.48 -4.38
CA PRO A 161 1.80 -13.77 -4.90
C PRO A 161 2.02 -13.26 -6.34
N HIS A 162 1.06 -13.46 -7.24
CA HIS A 162 1.13 -12.97 -8.62
C HIS A 162 1.16 -11.44 -8.71
N GLY A 163 0.36 -10.76 -7.90
CA GLY A 163 0.37 -9.30 -7.83
C GLY A 163 1.71 -8.79 -7.34
N THR A 164 2.27 -9.43 -6.31
CA THR A 164 3.59 -9.10 -5.77
C THR A 164 4.69 -9.26 -6.83
N GLU A 165 4.73 -10.39 -7.54
CA GLU A 165 5.67 -10.65 -8.61
C GLU A 165 5.53 -9.60 -9.74
N ARG A 166 4.30 -9.27 -10.11
CA ARG A 166 4.00 -8.29 -11.15
C ARG A 166 4.45 -6.89 -10.76
N LEU A 167 4.17 -6.45 -9.53
CA LEU A 167 4.65 -5.15 -9.03
C LEU A 167 6.17 -5.09 -8.98
N LEU A 168 6.84 -6.10 -8.43
CA LEU A 168 8.30 -6.15 -8.37
C LEU A 168 8.96 -6.12 -9.74
N SER A 169 8.33 -6.70 -10.77
CA SER A 169 8.89 -6.77 -12.13
C SER A 169 8.55 -5.58 -13.02
N ARG A 170 7.52 -4.78 -12.67
CA ARG A 170 6.99 -3.75 -13.56
C ARG A 170 7.02 -2.33 -13.02
N LEU A 171 7.02 -2.19 -11.69
CA LEU A 171 6.83 -0.90 -11.06
C LEU A 171 8.14 -0.11 -10.93
N PHE A 172 9.26 -0.80 -10.72
CA PHE A 172 10.56 -0.15 -10.47
C PHE A 172 11.44 -0.09 -11.72
N PRO A 173 12.24 0.98 -11.87
CA PRO A 173 12.35 2.16 -11.02
C PRO A 173 11.15 3.11 -11.19
N LEU A 174 10.72 3.73 -10.08
CA LEU A 174 9.59 4.66 -10.07
C LEU A 174 9.91 5.99 -10.76
N SER A 175 8.93 6.53 -11.46
CA SER A 175 8.99 7.88 -12.04
C SER A 175 8.14 8.90 -11.28
N MET A 176 7.18 8.41 -10.47
CA MET A 176 6.24 9.17 -9.66
C MET A 176 6.11 8.52 -8.26
N PRO A 177 5.37 9.10 -7.30
CA PRO A 177 5.02 8.41 -6.06
C PRO A 177 4.45 7.02 -6.33
N ILE A 178 4.71 6.07 -5.43
CA ILE A 178 4.39 4.65 -5.62
C ILE A 178 2.92 4.42 -5.97
N ASP A 179 2.01 5.12 -5.33
CA ASP A 179 0.57 5.03 -5.56
C ASP A 179 0.18 5.53 -6.96
N GLU A 180 0.83 6.57 -7.46
CA GLU A 180 0.62 7.09 -8.82
C GLU A 180 1.15 6.12 -9.89
N ASP A 181 2.36 5.57 -9.72
CA ASP A 181 2.88 4.58 -10.69
C ASP A 181 2.10 3.26 -10.62
N MET A 182 1.59 2.82 -9.45
CA MET A 182 0.65 1.69 -9.35
C MET A 182 -0.66 1.99 -10.10
N ALA A 183 -1.25 3.16 -9.87
CA ALA A 183 -2.47 3.59 -10.55
C ALA A 183 -2.28 3.67 -12.07
N LYS A 184 -1.12 4.11 -12.53
CA LYS A 184 -0.76 4.14 -13.95
C LYS A 184 -0.69 2.73 -14.56
N LEU A 185 -0.12 1.73 -13.86
CA LEU A 185 -0.13 0.35 -14.32
C LEU A 185 -1.55 -0.21 -14.44
N ILE A 186 -2.44 0.15 -13.50
CA ILE A 186 -3.86 -0.22 -13.55
C ILE A 186 -4.53 0.42 -14.75
N TRP A 187 -4.34 1.72 -14.96
CA TRP A 187 -4.89 2.44 -16.11
C TRP A 187 -4.44 1.86 -17.45
N LEU A 188 -3.19 1.43 -17.54
CA LEU A 188 -2.62 0.79 -18.73
C LEU A 188 -3.02 -0.70 -18.86
N SER A 189 -3.83 -1.24 -17.95
CA SER A 189 -4.20 -2.66 -17.88
C SER A 189 -3.01 -3.62 -17.73
N GLU A 190 -1.91 -3.12 -17.17
CA GLU A 190 -0.72 -3.90 -16.86
C GLU A 190 -0.78 -4.50 -15.44
N LEU A 191 -1.67 -3.97 -14.59
CA LEU A 191 -1.98 -4.47 -13.25
C LEU A 191 -3.51 -4.60 -13.12
N SER A 192 -4.00 -5.77 -12.71
CA SER A 192 -5.42 -5.99 -12.45
C SER A 192 -5.76 -5.64 -11.02
N ALA A 193 -6.67 -4.69 -10.81
CA ALA A 193 -7.05 -4.31 -9.46
C ALA A 193 -8.56 -4.14 -9.29
N CYS A 194 -9.00 -4.36 -8.05
CA CYS A 194 -10.35 -4.05 -7.58
C CYS A 194 -10.27 -3.09 -6.39
N ILE A 195 -11.37 -2.39 -6.14
CA ILE A 195 -11.57 -1.57 -4.94
C ILE A 195 -12.75 -2.12 -4.15
N ALA A 196 -12.68 -2.03 -2.83
CA ALA A 196 -13.85 -2.19 -1.96
C ALA A 196 -14.70 -0.91 -2.01
N ASP A 197 -15.99 -1.02 -2.32
CA ASP A 197 -16.91 0.12 -2.39
C ASP A 197 -18.16 -0.15 -1.55
N PRO A 198 -18.36 0.56 -0.41
CA PRO A 198 -17.47 1.59 0.14
C PRO A 198 -16.18 1.03 0.74
N GLU A 199 -15.19 1.90 0.95
CA GLU A 199 -13.90 1.55 1.53
C GLU A 199 -14.05 0.86 2.89
N LEU A 200 -13.10 -0.01 3.24
CA LEU A 200 -12.98 -0.66 4.55
C LEU A 200 -11.92 0.01 5.43
N ILE A 201 -11.09 0.85 4.83
CA ILE A 201 -9.98 1.54 5.47
C ILE A 201 -9.96 2.98 4.99
N VAL A 202 -9.73 3.91 5.90
CA VAL A 202 -9.47 5.31 5.58
C VAL A 202 -8.20 5.77 6.32
N ALA A 203 -7.58 6.85 5.88
CA ALA A 203 -6.50 7.45 6.66
C ALA A 203 -7.08 8.07 7.94
N SER A 204 -6.44 7.83 9.08
CA SER A 204 -6.88 8.39 10.35
C SER A 204 -6.72 9.90 10.36
N PRO A 205 -7.74 10.66 10.78
CA PRO A 205 -7.64 12.11 10.94
C PRO A 205 -6.75 12.53 12.12
N ASP A 206 -6.40 11.60 13.01
CA ASP A 206 -5.60 11.88 14.21
C ASP A 206 -4.11 11.99 13.90
N PHE A 207 -3.68 11.56 12.71
CA PHE A 207 -2.29 11.58 12.31
C PHE A 207 -2.08 12.37 11.02
N GLN A 208 -1.08 13.26 11.02
CA GLN A 208 -0.64 13.92 9.80
C GLN A 208 0.19 12.96 8.95
N SER A 209 0.07 13.07 7.63
CA SER A 209 0.91 12.30 6.72
C SER A 209 2.39 12.63 6.92
N THR A 210 3.21 11.62 7.18
CA THR A 210 4.67 11.77 7.27
C THR A 210 5.34 11.99 5.90
N ILE A 211 4.61 11.81 4.82
CA ILE A 211 5.08 12.09 3.45
C ILE A 211 4.96 13.59 3.16
N TRP A 212 3.80 14.19 3.42
CA TRP A 212 3.55 15.59 3.11
C TRP A 212 4.12 16.56 4.15
N PHE A 213 4.32 16.07 5.37
CA PHE A 213 4.92 16.82 6.48
C PHE A 213 6.09 16.03 7.07
N PRO A 214 7.15 15.78 6.27
CA PRO A 214 8.29 15.02 6.76
C PRO A 214 8.97 15.81 7.88
N GLU A 215 9.13 15.19 9.04
CA GLU A 215 9.97 15.76 10.11
C GLU A 215 11.40 15.82 9.62
N GLY A 216 12.02 17.00 9.78
CA GLY A 216 13.38 17.27 9.33
C GLY A 216 14.46 16.51 10.10
#